data_f5e76935ed8d46e348cb56696f62cc18
#
_entry.id   f5e76935ed8d46e348cb56696f62cc18
#
_cell.length_a   1.000
_cell.length_b   1.000
_cell.length_c   1.000
_cell.angle_alpha   90.00
_cell.angle_beta   90.00
_cell.angle_gamma   90.00
#
_symmetry.space_group_name_H-M   'P 1'
#
loop_
_entity.id
_entity.type
_entity.pdbx_description
1 polymer ?
#
loop_
_entity_poly.entity_id
_entity_poly.type
_entity_poly.pdbx_seq_one_letter_code
_entity_poly.pdbx_strand_id
1 'polypeptide(L)'
;MEANKTAEETAPPDDRSAPTAQCRLCGQVLGHGFVDLGMSPPCESYLTVEQLNQMEAFYPLRVYVCERCLLVQLEAYVQPEAIFSEYAYFSSFSDTWLRHASAYVDMITPRLGLDAHSRVVEVASNDGYLLQYFLPRGIPVLGIEPAANVARTAVEKGIPTRVEFFGEDAARRLLAEGVHADLIIGNNVLAQVPNLRDFMKGLKILLKPQGVITLEFPHLVRLVEEHQLDTIYHEHFSYFSMLSVNRCFEQHGLKIFDVEELPTHGGSLRVYGAHAEDNSKPLGGSVTELMDREIGKGLGRLEYYSGFETKARRTKHELLDFLIRAKREGKSIAGYGAPGKGNTLLNYCGIRTDFLDYTVDRNPYKQGRFLPGTHIPIYHPDRIRETRPDYVLILPWNLKDEIVNQLSYIRTWGGRFVVPIPEVAVI
;
A
#
# COMPACT_ATOMS: atom_id res chain seq x y z
N MET A 1 33.02 60.68 3.47
CA MET A 1 32.97 59.42 2.68
C MET A 1 33.10 58.28 3.67
N GLU A 2 31.98 57.85 4.23
CA GLU A 2 31.91 56.69 5.13
C GLU A 2 31.23 55.56 4.40
N ALA A 3 31.96 54.43 4.33
CA ALA A 3 31.51 53.25 3.66
C ALA A 3 30.48 52.47 4.54
N ASN A 4 29.28 52.34 4.01
CA ASN A 4 28.19 51.54 4.59
C ASN A 4 28.53 50.04 4.38
N LYS A 5 28.92 49.32 5.46
CA LYS A 5 29.03 47.86 5.48
C LYS A 5 27.65 47.30 5.76
N THR A 6 27.02 46.72 4.75
CA THR A 6 25.86 45.87 4.89
C THR A 6 26.25 44.62 5.63
N ALA A 7 25.73 44.41 6.85
CA ALA A 7 25.84 43.14 7.55
C ALA A 7 24.94 42.13 6.85
N GLU A 8 25.50 41.02 6.34
CA GLU A 8 24.77 39.84 5.98
C GLU A 8 24.22 39.22 7.28
N GLU A 9 22.92 39.27 7.48
CA GLU A 9 22.21 38.50 8.48
C GLU A 9 22.25 37.03 8.07
N THR A 10 23.15 36.27 8.65
CA THR A 10 23.12 34.81 8.58
C THR A 10 21.91 34.33 9.39
N ALA A 11 20.94 33.71 8.71
CA ALA A 11 19.83 33.05 9.38
C ALA A 11 20.36 32.02 10.42
N PRO A 12 19.76 31.92 11.62
CA PRO A 12 20.22 30.97 12.61
C PRO A 12 20.07 29.53 12.06
N PRO A 13 20.98 28.61 12.40
CA PRO A 13 20.85 27.22 12.04
C PRO A 13 19.56 26.65 12.62
N ASP A 14 18.76 26.01 11.79
CA ASP A 14 17.52 25.34 12.18
C ASP A 14 17.89 24.05 12.98
N ASP A 15 18.31 24.25 14.22
CA ASP A 15 18.59 23.18 15.19
C ASP A 15 17.28 22.67 15.81
N ARG A 16 16.40 22.14 14.97
CA ARG A 16 15.38 21.19 15.38
C ARG A 16 16.03 19.81 15.41
N SER A 17 16.73 19.49 16.50
CA SER A 17 17.17 18.14 16.83
C SER A 17 15.93 17.25 17.09
N ALA A 18 15.17 16.97 16.03
CA ALA A 18 14.18 15.91 16.05
C ALA A 18 14.90 14.58 16.31
N PRO A 19 14.33 13.64 17.07
CA PRO A 19 14.92 12.32 17.26
C PRO A 19 15.23 11.76 15.89
N THR A 20 16.50 11.43 15.66
CA THR A 20 16.97 10.96 14.35
C THR A 20 16.31 9.61 14.04
N ALA A 21 15.41 9.59 13.07
CA ALA A 21 14.73 8.39 12.63
C ALA A 21 15.76 7.32 12.24
N GLN A 22 15.51 6.07 12.64
CA GLN A 22 16.39 4.94 12.34
C GLN A 22 15.74 4.00 11.33
N CYS A 23 16.58 3.45 10.45
CA CYS A 23 16.13 2.45 9.49
C CYS A 23 15.59 1.20 10.20
N ARG A 24 14.33 0.85 9.91
CA ARG A 24 13.65 -0.31 10.51
C ARG A 24 14.29 -1.66 10.16
N LEU A 25 15.07 -1.71 9.06
CA LEU A 25 15.76 -2.92 8.64
C LEU A 25 17.16 -3.02 9.27
N CYS A 26 18.03 -2.02 9.10
CA CYS A 26 19.44 -2.12 9.47
C CYS A 26 19.88 -1.23 10.64
N GLY A 27 19.00 -0.38 11.18
CA GLY A 27 19.28 0.51 12.32
C GLY A 27 20.11 1.76 11.98
N GLN A 28 20.51 1.96 10.72
CA GLN A 28 21.22 3.18 10.29
C GLN A 28 20.33 4.41 10.49
N VAL A 29 20.94 5.51 10.93
CA VAL A 29 20.25 6.82 10.98
C VAL A 29 19.80 7.23 9.58
N LEU A 30 18.58 7.72 9.45
CA LEU A 30 17.99 8.17 8.20
C LEU A 30 18.25 9.66 8.00
N GLY A 31 19.07 10.02 7.01
CA GLY A 31 19.39 11.40 6.66
C GLY A 31 18.92 11.79 5.25
N HIS A 32 18.66 10.82 4.38
CA HIS A 32 18.38 11.09 2.97
C HIS A 32 16.86 11.05 2.68
N GLY A 33 16.29 12.23 2.36
CA GLY A 33 14.88 12.35 1.99
C GLY A 33 14.59 11.74 0.61
N PHE A 34 13.51 11.00 0.50
CA PHE A 34 12.99 10.48 -0.77
C PHE A 34 11.89 11.39 -1.33
N VAL A 35 10.91 11.75 -0.51
CA VAL A 35 9.84 12.71 -0.81
C VAL A 35 9.20 13.23 0.47
N ASP A 36 8.79 14.49 0.44
CA ASP A 36 7.96 15.12 1.48
C ASP A 36 6.60 15.51 0.89
N LEU A 37 5.54 14.81 1.29
CA LEU A 37 4.17 15.10 0.88
C LEU A 37 3.44 16.03 1.89
N GLY A 38 4.18 16.61 2.84
CA GLY A 38 3.64 17.52 3.85
C GLY A 38 2.91 16.81 4.98
N MET A 39 1.87 17.46 5.50
CA MET A 39 1.02 16.92 6.57
C MET A 39 -0.22 16.29 5.96
N SER A 40 -0.57 15.07 6.41
CA SER A 40 -1.75 14.34 5.94
C SER A 40 -2.43 13.61 7.10
N PRO A 41 -3.76 13.49 7.10
CA PRO A 41 -4.45 12.62 8.05
C PRO A 41 -4.24 11.14 7.67
N PRO A 42 -4.48 10.17 8.59
CA PRO A 42 -4.55 8.76 8.25
C PRO A 42 -5.62 8.52 7.18
N CYS A 43 -5.26 7.81 6.11
CA CYS A 43 -6.03 7.82 4.86
C CYS A 43 -7.38 7.04 4.92
N GLU A 44 -7.56 6.13 5.85
CA GLU A 44 -8.81 5.36 6.05
C GLU A 44 -9.65 5.88 7.24
N SER A 45 -9.29 7.02 7.86
CA SER A 45 -10.01 7.63 8.98
C SER A 45 -11.21 8.46 8.50
N TYR A 46 -12.16 7.83 7.80
CA TYR A 46 -13.36 8.49 7.26
C TYR A 46 -14.20 9.12 8.35
N LEU A 47 -14.58 10.40 8.15
CA LEU A 47 -15.31 11.19 9.13
C LEU A 47 -16.82 11.00 9.02
N THR A 48 -17.51 11.03 10.16
CA THR A 48 -18.96 11.20 10.21
C THR A 48 -19.34 12.69 10.14
N VAL A 49 -20.63 13.00 9.95
CA VAL A 49 -21.12 14.39 9.94
C VAL A 49 -20.79 15.12 11.26
N GLU A 50 -20.88 14.42 12.38
CA GLU A 50 -20.61 14.97 13.73
C GLU A 50 -19.14 15.32 13.89
N GLN A 51 -18.24 14.56 13.25
CA GLN A 51 -16.79 14.76 13.32
C GLN A 51 -16.28 15.92 12.47
N LEU A 52 -17.06 16.42 11.49
CA LEU A 52 -16.66 17.54 10.63
C LEU A 52 -16.33 18.84 11.38
N ASN A 53 -16.92 19.02 12.57
CA ASN A 53 -16.68 20.18 13.42
C ASN A 53 -15.73 19.89 14.60
N GLN A 54 -15.02 18.77 14.55
CA GLN A 54 -14.03 18.37 15.56
C GLN A 54 -12.61 18.53 15.03
N MET A 55 -11.64 18.47 15.93
CA MET A 55 -10.23 18.50 15.57
C MET A 55 -9.84 17.20 14.86
N GLU A 56 -9.14 17.32 13.74
CA GLU A 56 -8.61 16.20 12.97
C GLU A 56 -7.08 16.13 13.09
N ALA A 57 -6.56 14.94 13.33
CA ALA A 57 -5.12 14.75 13.46
C ALA A 57 -4.43 14.63 12.10
N PHE A 58 -3.36 15.40 11.91
CA PHE A 58 -2.48 15.33 10.74
C PHE A 58 -1.07 14.95 11.19
N TYR A 59 -0.41 14.10 10.42
CA TYR A 59 0.94 13.64 10.67
C TYR A 59 1.85 13.93 9.48
N PRO A 60 3.17 14.10 9.68
CA PRO A 60 4.11 14.25 8.59
C PRO A 60 4.05 13.03 7.66
N LEU A 61 4.04 13.27 6.35
CA LEU A 61 4.11 12.23 5.33
C LEU A 61 5.43 12.38 4.57
N ARG A 62 6.52 12.21 5.31
CA ARG A 62 7.90 12.31 4.83
C ARG A 62 8.55 10.95 4.75
N VAL A 63 9.05 10.60 3.58
CA VAL A 63 9.67 9.31 3.26
C VAL A 63 11.18 9.50 3.10
N TYR A 64 11.94 8.53 3.64
CA TYR A 64 13.39 8.51 3.60
C TYR A 64 13.90 7.27 2.85
N VAL A 65 15.09 7.34 2.31
CA VAL A 65 15.86 6.18 1.85
C VAL A 65 17.05 5.94 2.75
N CYS A 66 17.25 4.70 3.16
CA CYS A 66 18.42 4.32 3.95
C CYS A 66 19.66 4.22 3.06
N GLU A 67 20.71 4.97 3.38
CA GLU A 67 21.97 4.99 2.62
C GLU A 67 22.68 3.62 2.62
N ARG A 68 22.45 2.79 3.65
CA ARG A 68 23.12 1.49 3.81
C ARG A 68 22.39 0.35 3.12
N CYS A 69 21.08 0.22 3.35
CA CYS A 69 20.31 -0.94 2.85
C CYS A 69 19.35 -0.58 1.71
N LEU A 70 19.23 0.70 1.35
CA LEU A 70 18.38 1.24 0.28
C LEU A 70 16.88 0.98 0.48
N LEU A 71 16.46 0.65 1.71
CA LEU A 71 15.06 0.57 2.04
C LEU A 71 14.47 1.99 2.05
N VAL A 72 13.44 2.20 1.24
CA VAL A 72 12.62 3.41 1.26
C VAL A 72 11.54 3.22 2.31
N GLN A 73 11.34 4.20 3.23
CA GLN A 73 10.52 4.01 4.41
C GLN A 73 9.95 5.30 4.96
N LEU A 74 8.75 5.20 5.52
CA LEU A 74 8.08 6.24 6.28
C LEU A 74 8.35 6.04 7.78
N GLU A 75 8.50 7.12 8.52
CA GLU A 75 8.56 7.08 9.97
C GLU A 75 7.19 6.66 10.57
N ALA A 76 7.20 5.90 11.65
CA ALA A 76 5.95 5.41 12.27
C ALA A 76 5.38 6.46 13.21
N TYR A 77 4.57 7.38 12.70
CA TYR A 77 3.88 8.42 13.48
C TYR A 77 2.58 7.91 14.13
N VAL A 78 1.92 6.94 13.51
CA VAL A 78 0.67 6.36 13.99
C VAL A 78 0.94 4.92 14.41
N GLN A 79 0.47 4.55 15.59
CA GLN A 79 0.62 3.18 16.09
C GLN A 79 -0.25 2.22 15.27
N PRO A 80 0.23 0.99 14.96
CA PRO A 80 -0.53 0.00 14.19
C PRO A 80 -1.91 -0.30 14.78
N GLU A 81 -2.00 -0.32 16.10
CA GLU A 81 -3.26 -0.57 16.81
C GLU A 81 -4.31 0.51 16.51
N ALA A 82 -3.88 1.77 16.33
CA ALA A 82 -4.79 2.85 15.97
C ALA A 82 -5.27 2.79 14.51
N ILE A 83 -4.51 2.10 13.65
CA ILE A 83 -4.83 1.95 12.22
C ILE A 83 -5.67 0.69 11.99
N PHE A 84 -5.24 -0.46 12.55
CA PHE A 84 -5.70 -1.78 12.15
C PHE A 84 -6.64 -2.48 13.16
N SER A 85 -6.99 -1.88 14.31
CA SER A 85 -7.90 -2.52 15.27
C SER A 85 -9.36 -2.58 14.80
N GLU A 86 -9.83 -1.54 14.09
CA GLU A 86 -11.09 -1.51 13.35
C GLU A 86 -10.80 -1.02 11.94
N TYR A 87 -10.93 -1.89 10.96
CA TYR A 87 -10.50 -1.59 9.60
C TYR A 87 -11.68 -1.54 8.63
N ALA A 88 -11.75 -0.45 7.86
CA ALA A 88 -12.85 -0.22 6.91
C ALA A 88 -12.66 -0.95 5.58
N TYR A 89 -11.49 -1.53 5.33
CA TYR A 89 -11.17 -2.22 4.09
C TYR A 89 -11.48 -3.71 4.16
N PHE A 90 -12.38 -4.17 3.30
CA PHE A 90 -12.71 -5.57 3.09
C PHE A 90 -12.27 -5.99 1.69
N SER A 91 -11.35 -6.93 1.62
CA SER A 91 -10.74 -7.39 0.35
C SER A 91 -11.76 -8.04 -0.60
N SER A 92 -12.79 -8.68 -0.06
CA SER A 92 -13.86 -9.33 -0.85
C SER A 92 -14.76 -8.38 -1.63
N PHE A 93 -14.68 -7.05 -1.42
CA PHE A 93 -15.47 -6.09 -2.22
C PHE A 93 -14.90 -5.82 -3.62
N SER A 94 -13.70 -6.34 -3.93
CA SER A 94 -13.09 -6.22 -5.25
C SER A 94 -13.15 -7.54 -6.00
N ASP A 95 -13.97 -7.61 -7.05
CA ASP A 95 -14.08 -8.80 -7.92
C ASP A 95 -12.74 -9.13 -8.61
N THR A 96 -11.98 -8.10 -8.96
CA THR A 96 -10.64 -8.26 -9.56
C THR A 96 -9.68 -8.90 -8.57
N TRP A 97 -9.73 -8.46 -7.29
CA TRP A 97 -8.89 -9.02 -6.24
C TRP A 97 -9.26 -10.46 -5.89
N LEU A 98 -10.56 -10.79 -5.88
CA LEU A 98 -11.03 -12.17 -5.70
C LEU A 98 -10.57 -13.10 -6.83
N ARG A 99 -10.64 -12.65 -8.10
CA ARG A 99 -10.11 -13.42 -9.23
C ARG A 99 -8.59 -13.64 -9.12
N HIS A 100 -7.85 -12.62 -8.69
CA HIS A 100 -6.41 -12.72 -8.45
C HIS A 100 -6.09 -13.75 -7.37
N ALA A 101 -6.81 -13.73 -6.24
CA ALA A 101 -6.66 -14.70 -5.15
C ALA A 101 -6.99 -16.14 -5.59
N SER A 102 -8.08 -16.32 -6.35
CA SER A 102 -8.44 -17.64 -6.90
C SER A 102 -7.36 -18.18 -7.82
N ALA A 103 -6.89 -17.37 -8.78
CA ALA A 103 -5.83 -17.76 -9.72
C ALA A 103 -4.52 -18.09 -9.00
N TYR A 104 -4.18 -17.35 -7.92
CA TYR A 104 -3.03 -17.66 -7.09
C TYR A 104 -3.17 -19.05 -6.46
N VAL A 105 -4.32 -19.38 -5.85
CA VAL A 105 -4.55 -20.67 -5.21
C VAL A 105 -4.52 -21.82 -6.24
N ASP A 106 -5.06 -21.59 -7.44
CA ASP A 106 -5.01 -22.55 -8.56
C ASP A 106 -3.57 -22.86 -8.98
N MET A 107 -2.70 -21.86 -8.96
CA MET A 107 -1.29 -21.98 -9.33
C MET A 107 -0.45 -22.59 -8.20
N ILE A 108 -0.58 -22.10 -6.97
CA ILE A 108 0.32 -22.45 -5.87
C ILE A 108 0.06 -23.86 -5.32
N THR A 109 -1.19 -24.33 -5.34
CA THR A 109 -1.56 -25.65 -4.83
C THR A 109 -0.80 -26.79 -5.52
N PRO A 110 -0.83 -26.95 -6.86
CA PRO A 110 -0.04 -27.96 -7.54
C PRO A 110 1.46 -27.67 -7.53
N ARG A 111 1.87 -26.40 -7.56
CA ARG A 111 3.29 -26.02 -7.54
C ARG A 111 4.01 -26.52 -6.29
N LEU A 112 3.33 -26.50 -5.13
CA LEU A 112 3.89 -26.93 -3.84
C LEU A 112 3.39 -28.33 -3.42
N GLY A 113 2.51 -28.96 -4.19
CA GLY A 113 1.92 -30.26 -3.84
C GLY A 113 1.08 -30.20 -2.55
N LEU A 114 0.36 -29.09 -2.34
CA LEU A 114 -0.45 -28.90 -1.12
C LEU A 114 -1.66 -29.84 -1.12
N ASP A 115 -1.91 -30.47 0.03
CA ASP A 115 -2.98 -31.44 0.24
C ASP A 115 -3.60 -31.33 1.66
N ALA A 116 -4.40 -32.32 2.07
CA ALA A 116 -5.06 -32.36 3.37
C ALA A 116 -4.08 -32.49 4.58
N HIS A 117 -2.80 -32.80 4.35
CA HIS A 117 -1.75 -32.88 5.37
C HIS A 117 -0.92 -31.60 5.46
N SER A 118 -1.12 -30.69 4.51
CA SER A 118 -0.45 -29.40 4.47
C SER A 118 -1.12 -28.40 5.41
N ARG A 119 -0.40 -27.34 5.78
CA ARG A 119 -0.94 -26.21 6.54
C ARG A 119 -0.62 -24.90 5.83
N VAL A 120 -1.64 -24.15 5.47
CA VAL A 120 -1.52 -22.80 4.89
C VAL A 120 -1.84 -21.77 5.95
N VAL A 121 -0.95 -20.80 6.16
CA VAL A 121 -1.16 -19.67 7.07
C VAL A 121 -1.11 -18.38 6.27
N GLU A 122 -2.14 -17.55 6.37
CA GLU A 122 -2.15 -16.21 5.78
C GLU A 122 -2.05 -15.16 6.88
N VAL A 123 -1.05 -14.27 6.77
CA VAL A 123 -0.84 -13.13 7.67
C VAL A 123 -1.50 -11.90 7.06
N ALA A 124 -2.27 -11.16 7.86
CA ALA A 124 -3.21 -10.12 7.45
C ALA A 124 -4.26 -10.70 6.48
N SER A 125 -4.91 -11.79 6.92
CA SER A 125 -5.84 -12.58 6.11
C SER A 125 -7.13 -11.86 5.75
N ASN A 126 -7.34 -10.67 6.30
CA ASN A 126 -8.50 -9.83 6.09
C ASN A 126 -9.80 -10.62 6.30
N ASP A 127 -10.80 -10.47 5.47
CA ASP A 127 -12.09 -11.17 5.55
C ASP A 127 -12.07 -12.61 4.96
N GLY A 128 -10.88 -13.21 4.86
CA GLY A 128 -10.68 -14.56 4.34
C GLY A 128 -10.79 -14.66 2.80
N TYR A 129 -10.64 -13.55 2.11
CA TYR A 129 -10.80 -13.42 0.66
C TYR A 129 -9.96 -14.42 -0.15
N LEU A 130 -8.78 -14.83 0.36
CA LEU A 130 -7.89 -15.79 -0.31
C LEU A 130 -8.04 -17.19 0.27
N LEU A 131 -8.06 -17.35 1.59
CA LEU A 131 -8.11 -18.65 2.25
C LEU A 131 -9.37 -19.46 1.90
N GLN A 132 -10.48 -18.78 1.56
CA GLN A 132 -11.72 -19.44 1.11
C GLN A 132 -11.52 -20.38 -0.09
N TYR A 133 -10.51 -20.17 -0.93
CA TYR A 133 -10.26 -21.01 -2.11
C TYR A 133 -9.47 -22.29 -1.80
N PHE A 134 -8.85 -22.40 -0.62
CA PHE A 134 -8.22 -23.63 -0.13
C PHE A 134 -9.24 -24.61 0.51
N LEU A 135 -10.31 -24.07 1.14
CA LEU A 135 -11.30 -24.90 1.84
C LEU A 135 -11.94 -26.00 0.97
N PRO A 136 -12.43 -25.71 -0.27
CA PRO A 136 -13.03 -26.72 -1.12
C PRO A 136 -12.06 -27.82 -1.55
N ARG A 137 -10.75 -27.58 -1.40
CA ARG A 137 -9.66 -28.53 -1.72
C ARG A 137 -9.28 -29.40 -0.52
N GLY A 138 -9.96 -29.21 0.63
CA GLY A 138 -9.64 -29.92 1.86
C GLY A 138 -8.29 -29.57 2.48
N ILE A 139 -7.68 -28.43 2.09
CA ILE A 139 -6.39 -27.96 2.61
C ILE A 139 -6.60 -27.16 3.89
N PRO A 140 -5.99 -27.57 5.03
CA PRO A 140 -6.10 -26.86 6.29
C PRO A 140 -5.51 -25.44 6.22
N VAL A 141 -6.29 -24.44 6.68
CA VAL A 141 -5.92 -23.03 6.66
C VAL A 141 -5.98 -22.41 8.05
N LEU A 142 -5.21 -21.32 8.24
CA LEU A 142 -5.30 -20.44 9.41
C LEU A 142 -5.06 -19.00 8.96
N GLY A 143 -6.01 -18.12 9.25
CA GLY A 143 -5.83 -16.66 9.11
C GLY A 143 -5.29 -16.04 10.39
N ILE A 144 -4.45 -15.01 10.23
CA ILE A 144 -4.01 -14.12 11.33
C ILE A 144 -4.36 -12.70 10.90
N GLU A 145 -5.28 -12.05 11.62
CA GLU A 145 -5.82 -10.75 11.25
C GLU A 145 -6.05 -9.88 12.50
N PRO A 146 -5.37 -8.73 12.65
CA PRO A 146 -5.52 -7.91 13.85
C PRO A 146 -6.88 -7.19 13.95
N ALA A 147 -7.56 -6.90 12.82
CA ALA A 147 -8.84 -6.21 12.80
C ALA A 147 -9.98 -7.17 13.17
N ALA A 148 -10.51 -7.04 14.39
CA ALA A 148 -11.53 -7.94 14.90
C ALA A 148 -12.84 -7.92 14.09
N ASN A 149 -13.23 -6.76 13.53
CA ASN A 149 -14.41 -6.64 12.68
C ASN A 149 -14.26 -7.41 11.36
N VAL A 150 -13.10 -7.38 10.77
CA VAL A 150 -12.78 -8.05 9.50
C VAL A 150 -12.59 -9.56 9.71
N ALA A 151 -11.82 -9.94 10.74
CA ALA A 151 -11.61 -11.33 11.13
C ALA A 151 -12.92 -12.08 11.41
N ARG A 152 -13.92 -11.41 11.99
CA ARG A 152 -15.25 -11.99 12.23
C ARG A 152 -15.90 -12.47 10.93
N THR A 153 -15.80 -11.67 9.86
CA THR A 153 -16.32 -12.04 8.54
C THR A 153 -15.62 -13.29 7.98
N ALA A 154 -14.31 -13.43 8.20
CA ALA A 154 -13.59 -14.65 7.82
C ALA A 154 -14.10 -15.88 8.60
N VAL A 155 -14.28 -15.74 9.93
CA VAL A 155 -14.81 -16.82 10.77
C VAL A 155 -16.24 -17.23 10.36
N GLU A 156 -17.10 -16.27 10.02
CA GLU A 156 -18.46 -16.52 9.51
C GLU A 156 -18.46 -17.30 8.17
N LYS A 157 -17.41 -17.13 7.36
CA LYS A 157 -17.16 -17.92 6.13
C LYS A 157 -16.57 -19.32 6.41
N GLY A 158 -16.34 -19.68 7.69
CA GLY A 158 -15.75 -20.97 8.09
C GLY A 158 -14.22 -21.01 8.04
N ILE A 159 -13.55 -19.85 7.99
CA ILE A 159 -12.09 -19.74 7.98
C ILE A 159 -11.59 -19.55 9.41
N PRO A 160 -10.85 -20.51 10.00
CA PRO A 160 -10.21 -20.32 11.30
C PRO A 160 -9.29 -19.09 11.25
N THR A 161 -9.54 -18.11 12.14
CA THR A 161 -8.78 -16.86 12.15
C THR A 161 -8.44 -16.47 13.59
N ARG A 162 -7.17 -16.10 13.82
CA ARG A 162 -6.67 -15.53 15.08
C ARG A 162 -6.69 -14.01 14.99
N VAL A 163 -7.28 -13.36 16.01
CA VAL A 163 -7.32 -11.89 16.08
C VAL A 163 -6.10 -11.42 16.86
N GLU A 164 -5.00 -11.21 16.17
CA GLU A 164 -3.74 -10.74 16.76
C GLU A 164 -2.80 -10.17 15.68
N PHE A 165 -1.86 -9.32 16.10
CA PHE A 165 -0.74 -8.91 15.26
C PHE A 165 0.27 -10.05 15.14
N PHE A 166 0.83 -10.26 13.95
CA PHE A 166 1.84 -11.27 13.70
C PHE A 166 3.25 -10.74 13.97
N GLY A 167 4.04 -11.53 14.67
CA GLY A 167 5.44 -11.29 14.98
C GLY A 167 6.09 -12.52 15.62
N GLU A 168 7.26 -12.36 16.23
CA GLU A 168 8.03 -13.44 16.85
C GLU A 168 7.23 -14.16 17.95
N ASP A 169 6.57 -13.41 18.83
CA ASP A 169 5.82 -13.99 19.96
C ASP A 169 4.56 -14.74 19.47
N ALA A 170 3.81 -14.21 18.51
CA ALA A 170 2.66 -14.90 17.91
C ALA A 170 3.10 -16.20 17.24
N ALA A 171 4.19 -16.17 16.48
CA ALA A 171 4.73 -17.36 15.82
C ALA A 171 5.15 -18.44 16.82
N ARG A 172 5.80 -18.06 17.94
CA ARG A 172 6.19 -19.01 19.02
C ARG A 172 4.98 -19.64 19.70
N ARG A 173 3.91 -18.87 19.97
CA ARG A 173 2.66 -19.41 20.52
C ARG A 173 2.02 -20.41 19.57
N LEU A 174 1.88 -20.05 18.29
CA LEU A 174 1.33 -20.94 17.28
C LEU A 174 2.15 -22.23 17.13
N LEU A 175 3.47 -22.13 17.15
CA LEU A 175 4.36 -23.29 17.12
C LEU A 175 4.16 -24.20 18.37
N ALA A 176 4.00 -23.63 19.57
CA ALA A 176 3.71 -24.38 20.78
C ALA A 176 2.33 -25.07 20.74
N GLU A 177 1.38 -24.55 19.98
CA GLU A 177 0.07 -25.16 19.69
C GLU A 177 0.14 -26.21 18.56
N GLY A 178 1.33 -26.50 18.01
CA GLY A 178 1.53 -27.47 16.92
C GLY A 178 1.23 -26.91 15.52
N VAL A 179 1.12 -25.59 15.36
CA VAL A 179 0.96 -24.95 14.05
C VAL A 179 2.32 -24.74 13.41
N HIS A 180 2.58 -25.46 12.32
CA HIS A 180 3.76 -25.31 11.47
C HIS A 180 3.30 -25.18 10.02
N ALA A 181 3.72 -24.15 9.29
CA ALA A 181 3.22 -23.82 7.98
C ALA A 181 4.04 -24.46 6.85
N ASP A 182 3.38 -25.14 5.91
CA ASP A 182 3.96 -25.52 4.63
C ASP A 182 4.01 -24.33 3.68
N LEU A 183 3.02 -23.43 3.79
CA LEU A 183 2.94 -22.20 3.04
C LEU A 183 2.51 -21.06 3.98
N ILE A 184 3.32 -19.98 4.01
CA ILE A 184 2.92 -18.71 4.63
C ILE A 184 2.66 -17.72 3.50
N ILE A 185 1.50 -17.07 3.56
CA ILE A 185 1.07 -16.06 2.58
C ILE A 185 0.97 -14.71 3.27
N GLY A 186 1.44 -13.66 2.58
CA GLY A 186 1.24 -12.28 3.03
C GLY A 186 1.09 -11.34 1.83
N ASN A 187 -0.15 -10.99 1.51
CA ASN A 187 -0.44 -10.06 0.42
C ASN A 187 -0.67 -8.65 0.99
N ASN A 188 0.12 -7.69 0.50
CA ASN A 188 0.08 -6.28 0.89
C ASN A 188 0.28 -6.02 2.40
N VAL A 189 0.90 -6.97 3.13
CA VAL A 189 1.18 -6.82 4.56
C VAL A 189 2.62 -6.35 4.83
N LEU A 190 3.62 -6.80 4.04
CA LEU A 190 5.03 -6.50 4.31
C LEU A 190 5.31 -4.99 4.35
N ALA A 191 4.66 -4.21 3.48
CA ALA A 191 4.73 -2.76 3.46
C ALA A 191 4.12 -2.11 4.71
N GLN A 192 3.16 -2.78 5.35
CA GLN A 192 2.36 -2.28 6.48
C GLN A 192 2.91 -2.69 7.86
N VAL A 193 4.09 -3.29 7.90
CA VAL A 193 4.73 -3.75 9.14
C VAL A 193 5.72 -2.71 9.66
N PRO A 194 5.47 -2.07 10.81
CA PRO A 194 6.42 -1.11 11.39
C PRO A 194 7.62 -1.80 12.01
N ASN A 195 7.46 -2.96 12.67
CA ASN A 195 8.55 -3.76 13.23
C ASN A 195 8.93 -4.90 12.28
N LEU A 196 9.62 -4.54 11.20
CA LEU A 196 10.00 -5.47 10.13
C LEU A 196 10.85 -6.66 10.64
N ARG A 197 11.74 -6.42 11.61
CA ARG A 197 12.61 -7.46 12.17
C ARG A 197 11.83 -8.53 12.94
N ASP A 198 10.88 -8.12 13.75
CA ASP A 198 10.00 -9.00 14.52
C ASP A 198 9.12 -9.85 13.59
N PHE A 199 8.55 -9.22 12.57
CA PHE A 199 7.75 -9.89 11.55
C PHE A 199 8.55 -10.97 10.81
N MET A 200 9.74 -10.65 10.32
CA MET A 200 10.59 -11.59 9.58
C MET A 200 11.06 -12.76 10.44
N LYS A 201 11.35 -12.53 11.73
CA LYS A 201 11.64 -13.61 12.69
C LYS A 201 10.42 -14.51 12.87
N GLY A 202 9.22 -13.95 13.00
CA GLY A 202 7.97 -14.70 13.08
C GLY A 202 7.78 -15.61 11.88
N LEU A 203 7.99 -15.09 10.65
CA LEU A 203 7.93 -15.90 9.42
C LEU A 203 8.90 -17.09 9.47
N LYS A 204 10.16 -16.85 9.87
CA LYS A 204 11.16 -17.92 9.96
C LYS A 204 10.77 -18.99 10.99
N ILE A 205 10.23 -18.60 12.13
CA ILE A 205 9.86 -19.52 13.24
C ILE A 205 8.66 -20.41 12.82
N LEU A 206 7.66 -19.82 12.17
CA LEU A 206 6.43 -20.54 11.84
C LEU A 206 6.56 -21.46 10.62
N LEU A 207 7.53 -21.18 9.75
CA LEU A 207 7.76 -21.91 8.50
C LEU A 207 8.37 -23.28 8.76
N LYS A 208 7.82 -24.36 8.18
CA LYS A 208 8.46 -25.69 8.15
C LYS A 208 9.82 -25.63 7.44
N PRO A 209 10.75 -26.57 7.74
CA PRO A 209 12.09 -26.58 7.11
C PRO A 209 12.09 -26.54 5.58
N GLN A 210 11.10 -27.15 4.94
CA GLN A 210 10.91 -27.14 3.48
C GLN A 210 9.72 -26.28 3.04
N GLY A 211 9.15 -25.49 3.93
CA GLY A 211 8.03 -24.62 3.66
C GLY A 211 8.39 -23.46 2.72
N VAL A 212 7.37 -22.79 2.22
CA VAL A 212 7.48 -21.63 1.34
C VAL A 212 6.77 -20.43 1.94
N ILE A 213 7.37 -19.25 1.81
CA ILE A 213 6.75 -17.96 2.08
C ILE A 213 6.44 -17.30 0.75
N THR A 214 5.22 -16.81 0.56
CA THR A 214 4.92 -15.90 -0.55
C THR A 214 4.50 -14.54 0.01
N LEU A 215 5.18 -13.49 -0.42
CA LEU A 215 4.82 -12.11 -0.07
C LEU A 215 4.57 -11.32 -1.35
N GLU A 216 3.38 -10.69 -1.43
CA GLU A 216 3.03 -9.78 -2.52
C GLU A 216 2.97 -8.35 -1.98
N PHE A 217 3.63 -7.41 -2.68
CA PHE A 217 3.69 -6.00 -2.29
C PHE A 217 3.97 -5.10 -3.50
N PRO A 218 3.55 -3.81 -3.46
CA PRO A 218 3.82 -2.85 -4.53
C PRO A 218 5.33 -2.68 -4.77
N HIS A 219 5.73 -2.67 -6.04
CA HIS A 219 7.13 -2.59 -6.45
C HIS A 219 7.61 -1.14 -6.48
N LEU A 220 8.65 -0.81 -5.72
CA LEU A 220 9.22 0.55 -5.64
C LEU A 220 9.61 1.11 -7.02
N VAL A 221 10.13 0.26 -7.93
CA VAL A 221 10.50 0.71 -9.27
C VAL A 221 9.27 1.25 -10.02
N ARG A 222 8.13 0.55 -9.94
CA ARG A 222 6.88 1.00 -10.53
C ARG A 222 6.39 2.30 -9.90
N LEU A 223 6.49 2.41 -8.56
CA LEU A 223 6.15 3.64 -7.86
C LEU A 223 6.96 4.83 -8.40
N VAL A 224 8.27 4.66 -8.60
CA VAL A 224 9.16 5.74 -9.07
C VAL A 224 8.94 6.05 -10.55
N GLU A 225 8.83 5.02 -11.40
CA GLU A 225 8.70 5.19 -12.85
C GLU A 225 7.34 5.72 -13.27
N GLU A 226 6.29 5.28 -12.60
CA GLU A 226 4.90 5.61 -12.91
C GLU A 226 4.31 6.70 -11.98
N HIS A 227 5.18 7.42 -11.26
CA HIS A 227 4.80 8.57 -10.41
C HIS A 227 3.69 8.27 -9.38
N GLN A 228 3.68 7.06 -8.82
CA GLN A 228 2.62 6.58 -7.93
C GLN A 228 2.76 7.17 -6.51
N LEU A 229 2.86 8.49 -6.39
CA LEU A 229 3.03 9.21 -5.13
C LEU A 229 1.90 8.95 -4.13
N ASP A 230 0.73 8.64 -4.62
CA ASP A 230 -0.48 8.41 -3.86
C ASP A 230 -0.50 7.05 -3.15
N THR A 231 0.42 6.14 -3.47
CA THR A 231 0.62 4.91 -2.71
C THR A 231 1.40 5.13 -1.40
N ILE A 232 1.85 6.36 -1.18
CA ILE A 232 2.52 6.80 0.05
C ILE A 232 1.47 7.30 1.04
N TYR A 233 1.26 6.58 2.13
CA TYR A 233 0.38 6.92 3.25
C TYR A 233 0.81 6.21 4.53
N HIS A 234 0.28 6.62 5.68
CA HIS A 234 0.78 6.23 7.01
C HIS A 234 0.69 4.74 7.32
N GLU A 235 -0.14 3.99 6.59
CA GLU A 235 -0.23 2.53 6.70
C GLU A 235 0.92 1.82 5.97
N HIS A 236 1.59 2.47 5.00
CA HIS A 236 2.72 1.93 4.26
C HIS A 236 4.04 2.41 4.85
N PHE A 237 4.58 1.64 5.79
CA PHE A 237 5.84 1.96 6.48
C PHE A 237 7.08 1.72 5.62
N SER A 238 7.00 0.85 4.61
CA SER A 238 8.14 0.44 3.78
C SER A 238 7.75 0.28 2.32
N TYR A 239 8.67 0.65 1.43
CA TYR A 239 8.52 0.53 -0.03
C TYR A 239 9.69 -0.30 -0.56
N PHE A 240 9.39 -1.47 -1.10
CA PHE A 240 10.42 -2.45 -1.44
C PHE A 240 10.75 -2.49 -2.93
N SER A 241 12.06 -2.49 -3.21
CA SER A 241 12.63 -3.04 -4.44
C SER A 241 13.03 -4.50 -4.22
N MET A 242 13.36 -5.22 -5.29
CA MET A 242 13.92 -6.57 -5.15
C MET A 242 15.22 -6.56 -4.34
N LEU A 243 16.09 -5.54 -4.57
CA LEU A 243 17.34 -5.39 -3.81
C LEU A 243 17.09 -5.24 -2.30
N SER A 244 16.13 -4.41 -1.90
CA SER A 244 15.87 -4.16 -0.47
C SER A 244 15.15 -5.32 0.21
N VAL A 245 14.21 -5.99 -0.46
CA VAL A 245 13.52 -7.16 0.11
C VAL A 245 14.44 -8.37 0.20
N ASN A 246 15.32 -8.58 -0.78
CA ASN A 246 16.31 -9.66 -0.71
C ASN A 246 17.23 -9.50 0.51
N ARG A 247 17.74 -8.29 0.75
CA ARG A 247 18.51 -7.98 1.97
C ARG A 247 17.72 -8.22 3.25
N CYS A 248 16.42 -7.93 3.24
CA CYS A 248 15.55 -8.18 4.37
C CYS A 248 15.45 -9.68 4.68
N PHE A 249 15.30 -10.53 3.68
CA PHE A 249 15.28 -11.99 3.84
C PHE A 249 16.63 -12.52 4.34
N GLU A 250 17.73 -12.14 3.70
CA GLU A 250 19.09 -12.59 4.05
C GLU A 250 19.46 -12.28 5.50
N GLN A 251 19.13 -11.05 5.99
CA GLN A 251 19.42 -10.65 7.37
C GLN A 251 18.68 -11.49 8.43
N HIS A 252 17.63 -12.19 8.04
CA HIS A 252 16.81 -13.02 8.93
C HIS A 252 16.97 -14.53 8.70
N GLY A 253 18.02 -14.94 7.94
CA GLY A 253 18.29 -16.35 7.65
C GLY A 253 17.21 -17.00 6.77
N LEU A 254 16.64 -16.20 5.89
CA LEU A 254 15.75 -16.62 4.82
C LEU A 254 16.40 -16.29 3.47
N LYS A 255 15.92 -16.86 2.38
CA LYS A 255 16.33 -16.53 1.01
C LYS A 255 15.13 -16.37 0.13
N ILE A 256 15.23 -15.56 -0.90
CA ILE A 256 14.26 -15.51 -2.00
C ILE A 256 14.81 -16.40 -3.12
N PHE A 257 14.02 -17.36 -3.57
CA PHE A 257 14.44 -18.30 -4.62
C PHE A 257 13.71 -18.08 -5.95
N ASP A 258 12.58 -17.36 -5.93
CA ASP A 258 11.83 -17.00 -7.14
C ASP A 258 11.06 -15.69 -6.95
N VAL A 259 10.70 -15.02 -8.06
CA VAL A 259 9.94 -13.77 -8.06
C VAL A 259 9.07 -13.65 -9.32
N GLU A 260 7.88 -13.08 -9.15
CA GLU A 260 6.95 -12.72 -10.23
C GLU A 260 6.66 -11.22 -10.19
N GLU A 261 6.62 -10.59 -11.37
CA GLU A 261 6.10 -9.24 -11.54
C GLU A 261 4.61 -9.31 -11.87
N LEU A 262 3.78 -8.60 -11.11
CA LEU A 262 2.33 -8.64 -11.20
C LEU A 262 1.75 -7.27 -11.52
N PRO A 263 0.61 -7.19 -12.24
CA PRO A 263 -0.03 -5.92 -12.56
C PRO A 263 -0.85 -5.33 -11.41
N THR A 264 -0.99 -6.04 -10.30
CA THR A 264 -1.79 -5.63 -9.15
C THR A 264 -1.28 -4.32 -8.54
N HIS A 265 -2.19 -3.48 -8.05
CA HIS A 265 -1.90 -2.21 -7.36
C HIS A 265 -1.03 -1.20 -8.15
N GLY A 266 -0.96 -1.31 -9.47
CA GLY A 266 -0.10 -0.49 -10.32
C GLY A 266 1.30 -1.09 -10.53
N GLY A 267 1.47 -2.37 -10.25
CA GLY A 267 2.70 -3.15 -10.38
C GLY A 267 3.26 -3.61 -9.04
N SER A 268 3.20 -4.91 -8.81
CA SER A 268 3.66 -5.57 -7.58
C SER A 268 4.73 -6.62 -7.87
N LEU A 269 5.46 -6.99 -6.84
CA LEU A 269 6.27 -8.20 -6.83
C LEU A 269 5.59 -9.24 -5.94
N ARG A 270 5.60 -10.50 -6.39
CA ARG A 270 5.40 -11.66 -5.52
C ARG A 270 6.72 -12.40 -5.40
N VAL A 271 7.27 -12.41 -4.19
CA VAL A 271 8.51 -13.13 -3.90
C VAL A 271 8.21 -14.47 -3.26
N TYR A 272 9.02 -15.47 -3.58
CA TYR A 272 8.96 -16.82 -3.02
C TYR A 272 10.17 -17.03 -2.14
N GLY A 273 9.94 -17.12 -0.83
CA GLY A 273 10.97 -17.26 0.19
C GLY A 273 11.01 -18.65 0.80
N ALA A 274 12.17 -19.02 1.33
CA ALA A 274 12.41 -20.25 2.08
C ALA A 274 13.48 -20.02 3.14
N HIS A 275 13.70 -21.01 4.00
CA HIS A 275 14.88 -21.02 4.87
C HIS A 275 16.17 -20.93 4.05
N ALA A 276 17.16 -20.17 4.50
CA ALA A 276 18.44 -20.05 3.81
C ALA A 276 19.16 -21.41 3.70
N GLU A 277 18.92 -22.29 4.68
CA GLU A 277 19.48 -23.63 4.79
C GLU A 277 18.82 -24.68 3.88
N ASP A 278 17.63 -24.36 3.29
CA ASP A 278 16.90 -25.28 2.42
C ASP A 278 17.51 -25.32 1.02
N ASN A 279 18.35 -26.35 0.77
CA ASN A 279 19.00 -26.55 -0.53
C ASN A 279 18.08 -27.15 -1.62
N SER A 280 16.85 -27.54 -1.29
CA SER A 280 15.88 -28.05 -2.26
C SER A 280 15.32 -26.97 -3.19
N LYS A 281 15.52 -25.69 -2.83
CA LYS A 281 15.05 -24.51 -3.56
C LYS A 281 16.27 -23.68 -4.01
N PRO A 282 16.85 -24.01 -5.19
CA PRO A 282 17.94 -23.22 -5.76
C PRO A 282 17.47 -21.84 -6.18
N LEU A 283 18.38 -20.86 -6.23
CA LEU A 283 18.11 -19.51 -6.72
C LEU A 283 17.65 -19.56 -8.19
N GLY A 284 16.46 -19.05 -8.47
CA GLY A 284 15.90 -18.96 -9.82
C GLY A 284 16.51 -17.82 -10.65
N GLY A 285 16.51 -17.97 -11.97
CA GLY A 285 16.97 -16.95 -12.91
C GLY A 285 16.17 -15.64 -12.79
N SER A 286 14.86 -15.74 -12.52
CA SER A 286 13.95 -14.60 -12.31
C SER A 286 14.47 -13.59 -11.27
N VAL A 287 15.03 -14.09 -10.16
CA VAL A 287 15.59 -13.27 -9.08
C VAL A 287 16.82 -12.51 -9.56
N THR A 288 17.76 -13.22 -10.20
CA THR A 288 19.00 -12.63 -10.70
C THR A 288 18.70 -11.60 -11.79
N GLU A 289 17.83 -11.93 -12.74
CA GLU A 289 17.44 -11.02 -13.83
C GLU A 289 16.77 -9.75 -13.32
N LEU A 290 15.88 -9.86 -12.33
CA LEU A 290 15.23 -8.68 -11.74
C LEU A 290 16.23 -7.81 -10.97
N MET A 291 17.12 -8.43 -10.16
CA MET A 291 18.17 -7.70 -9.44
C MET A 291 19.11 -6.97 -10.40
N ASP A 292 19.53 -7.63 -11.48
CA ASP A 292 20.41 -7.02 -12.49
C ASP A 292 19.73 -5.85 -13.21
N ARG A 293 18.42 -5.96 -13.50
CA ARG A 293 17.63 -4.84 -14.06
C ARG A 293 17.54 -3.67 -13.09
N GLU A 294 17.31 -3.92 -11.79
CA GLU A 294 17.26 -2.87 -10.78
C GLU A 294 18.63 -2.19 -10.62
N ILE A 295 19.73 -2.97 -10.59
CA ILE A 295 21.09 -2.43 -10.55
C ILE A 295 21.38 -1.60 -11.81
N GLY A 296 21.01 -2.12 -12.97
CA GLY A 296 21.17 -1.42 -14.26
C GLY A 296 20.39 -0.09 -14.33
N LYS A 297 19.25 0.01 -13.66
CA LYS A 297 18.48 1.26 -13.49
C LYS A 297 19.09 2.22 -12.46
N GLY A 298 20.08 1.80 -11.70
CA GLY A 298 20.76 2.61 -10.70
C GLY A 298 20.24 2.49 -9.27
N LEU A 299 19.35 1.54 -8.96
CA LEU A 299 18.77 1.39 -7.61
C LEU A 299 19.82 1.07 -6.52
N GLY A 300 21.02 0.62 -6.91
CA GLY A 300 22.14 0.45 -6.00
C GLY A 300 22.78 1.75 -5.50
N ARG A 301 22.30 2.93 -5.97
CA ARG A 301 22.86 4.25 -5.69
C ARG A 301 21.82 5.23 -5.24
N LEU A 302 22.17 6.18 -4.36
CA LEU A 302 21.24 7.17 -3.81
C LEU A 302 20.69 8.15 -4.85
N GLU A 303 21.43 8.40 -5.91
CA GLU A 303 21.03 9.31 -6.99
C GLU A 303 19.72 8.89 -7.65
N TYR A 304 19.44 7.59 -7.74
CA TYR A 304 18.17 7.07 -8.27
C TYR A 304 16.96 7.60 -7.51
N TYR A 305 17.11 7.75 -6.21
CA TYR A 305 16.00 8.13 -5.31
C TYR A 305 15.77 9.64 -5.25
N SER A 306 16.75 10.45 -5.61
CA SER A 306 16.72 11.92 -5.44
C SER A 306 15.73 12.65 -6.36
N GLY A 307 15.29 12.03 -7.45
CA GLY A 307 14.44 12.69 -8.45
C GLY A 307 12.94 12.57 -8.21
N PHE A 308 12.50 11.74 -7.24
CA PHE A 308 11.08 11.40 -7.11
C PHE A 308 10.22 12.57 -6.63
N GLU A 309 10.73 13.41 -5.75
CA GLU A 309 10.00 14.60 -5.27
C GLU A 309 9.64 15.55 -6.42
N THR A 310 10.53 15.75 -7.38
CA THR A 310 10.24 16.55 -8.57
C THR A 310 9.11 15.96 -9.40
N LYS A 311 9.07 14.64 -9.55
CA LYS A 311 7.99 13.93 -10.24
C LYS A 311 6.66 14.09 -9.52
N ALA A 312 6.64 13.95 -8.20
CA ALA A 312 5.45 14.14 -7.37
C ALA A 312 4.90 15.58 -7.51
N ARG A 313 5.76 16.60 -7.46
CA ARG A 313 5.37 17.99 -7.67
C ARG A 313 4.80 18.22 -9.07
N ARG A 314 5.38 17.61 -10.10
CA ARG A 314 4.88 17.72 -11.48
C ARG A 314 3.45 17.15 -11.58
N THR A 315 3.19 15.95 -11.06
CA THR A 315 1.85 15.37 -11.04
C THR A 315 0.83 16.28 -10.34
N LYS A 316 1.21 16.87 -9.19
CA LYS A 316 0.38 17.86 -8.48
C LYS A 316 0.05 19.05 -9.36
N HIS A 317 1.04 19.66 -10.01
CA HIS A 317 0.83 20.84 -10.86
C HIS A 317 -0.06 20.52 -12.05
N GLU A 318 0.16 19.42 -12.74
CA GLU A 318 -0.63 19.00 -13.91
C GLU A 318 -2.10 18.74 -13.53
N LEU A 319 -2.34 18.07 -12.38
CA LEU A 319 -3.71 17.83 -11.90
C LEU A 319 -4.42 19.14 -11.52
N LEU A 320 -3.75 20.04 -10.81
CA LEU A 320 -4.30 21.33 -10.44
C LEU A 320 -4.56 22.22 -11.67
N ASP A 321 -3.69 22.24 -12.65
CA ASP A 321 -3.89 22.97 -13.91
C ASP A 321 -5.13 22.48 -14.66
N PHE A 322 -5.33 21.18 -14.70
CA PHE A 322 -6.55 20.59 -15.29
C PHE A 322 -7.80 21.04 -14.51
N LEU A 323 -7.80 20.88 -13.18
CA LEU A 323 -8.97 21.20 -12.34
C LEU A 323 -9.33 22.69 -12.39
N ILE A 324 -8.33 23.58 -12.32
CA ILE A 324 -8.51 25.03 -12.40
C ILE A 324 -9.14 25.42 -13.74
N ARG A 325 -8.65 24.88 -14.87
CA ARG A 325 -9.23 25.13 -16.19
C ARG A 325 -10.67 24.65 -16.27
N ALA A 326 -10.94 23.42 -15.85
CA ALA A 326 -12.28 22.85 -15.86
C ALA A 326 -13.27 23.69 -15.04
N LYS A 327 -12.89 24.12 -13.82
CA LYS A 327 -13.77 24.97 -12.99
C LYS A 327 -13.97 26.36 -13.58
N ARG A 328 -12.95 26.97 -14.21
CA ARG A 328 -13.10 28.26 -14.92
C ARG A 328 -14.05 28.16 -16.12
N GLU A 329 -14.14 27.00 -16.75
CA GLU A 329 -15.10 26.68 -17.83
C GLU A 329 -16.48 26.29 -17.30
N GLY A 330 -16.72 26.37 -16.00
CA GLY A 330 -17.99 26.02 -15.35
C GLY A 330 -18.30 24.53 -15.34
N LYS A 331 -17.28 23.67 -15.47
CA LYS A 331 -17.42 22.21 -15.48
C LYS A 331 -17.63 21.63 -14.10
N SER A 332 -18.53 20.65 -14.00
CA SER A 332 -18.76 19.85 -12.81
C SER A 332 -17.82 18.64 -12.76
N ILE A 333 -17.25 18.34 -11.58
CA ILE A 333 -16.29 17.26 -11.41
C ILE A 333 -16.72 16.42 -10.19
N ALA A 334 -16.90 15.11 -10.41
CA ALA A 334 -17.12 14.14 -9.34
C ALA A 334 -15.95 13.16 -9.25
N GLY A 335 -15.69 12.63 -8.06
CA GLY A 335 -14.73 11.55 -7.85
C GLY A 335 -15.38 10.17 -8.01
N TYR A 336 -14.57 9.18 -8.38
CA TYR A 336 -14.93 7.78 -8.25
C TYR A 336 -13.89 7.06 -7.40
N GLY A 337 -14.36 6.36 -6.36
CA GLY A 337 -13.56 5.69 -5.35
C GLY A 337 -13.24 6.59 -4.15
N ALA A 338 -13.08 5.98 -3.00
CA ALA A 338 -12.57 6.57 -1.78
C ALA A 338 -11.43 5.69 -1.21
N PRO A 339 -10.38 5.39 -2.00
CA PRO A 339 -9.26 4.59 -1.53
C PRO A 339 -8.27 5.45 -0.73
N GLY A 340 -7.47 4.82 0.14
CA GLY A 340 -6.39 5.49 0.87
C GLY A 340 -5.46 6.29 -0.03
N LYS A 341 -5.08 5.73 -1.20
CA LYS A 341 -4.28 6.45 -2.20
C LYS A 341 -4.94 7.73 -2.72
N GLY A 342 -6.27 7.71 -2.95
CA GLY A 342 -7.00 8.90 -3.34
C GLY A 342 -6.95 10.00 -2.29
N ASN A 343 -7.01 9.64 -1.02
CA ASN A 343 -6.85 10.58 0.09
C ASN A 343 -5.48 11.24 0.10
N THR A 344 -4.41 10.48 -0.11
CA THR A 344 -3.06 11.05 -0.24
C THR A 344 -2.98 12.06 -1.37
N LEU A 345 -3.46 11.67 -2.56
CA LEU A 345 -3.42 12.55 -3.74
C LEU A 345 -4.16 13.86 -3.49
N LEU A 346 -5.39 13.78 -2.98
CA LEU A 346 -6.25 14.94 -2.75
C LEU A 346 -5.67 15.86 -1.67
N ASN A 347 -5.20 15.31 -0.55
CA ASN A 347 -4.57 16.10 0.52
C ASN A 347 -3.26 16.75 0.05
N TYR A 348 -2.38 16.01 -0.64
CA TYR A 348 -1.13 16.54 -1.18
C TYR A 348 -1.35 17.66 -2.20
N CYS A 349 -2.36 17.52 -3.06
CA CYS A 349 -2.71 18.54 -4.04
C CYS A 349 -3.50 19.72 -3.43
N GLY A 350 -4.08 19.58 -2.24
CA GLY A 350 -4.95 20.57 -1.64
C GLY A 350 -6.33 20.65 -2.30
N ILE A 351 -6.80 19.55 -2.88
CA ILE A 351 -8.09 19.44 -3.56
C ILE A 351 -9.18 19.21 -2.52
N ARG A 352 -10.19 20.09 -2.50
CA ARG A 352 -11.35 20.04 -1.61
C ARG A 352 -12.64 20.18 -2.41
N THR A 353 -13.75 20.49 -1.71
CA THR A 353 -15.08 20.63 -2.33
C THR A 353 -15.20 21.78 -3.32
N ASP A 354 -14.26 22.71 -3.35
CA ASP A 354 -14.14 23.76 -4.37
C ASP A 354 -13.76 23.22 -5.76
N PHE A 355 -13.05 22.09 -5.81
CA PHE A 355 -12.69 21.38 -7.04
C PHE A 355 -13.53 20.14 -7.29
N LEU A 356 -13.74 19.33 -6.25
CA LEU A 356 -14.39 18.02 -6.34
C LEU A 356 -15.64 18.02 -5.47
N ASP A 357 -16.81 18.12 -6.08
CA ASP A 357 -18.08 18.32 -5.38
C ASP A 357 -18.42 17.15 -4.44
N TYR A 358 -18.05 15.92 -4.85
CA TYR A 358 -18.21 14.68 -4.08
C TYR A 358 -17.38 13.56 -4.70
N THR A 359 -17.24 12.45 -3.99
CA THR A 359 -16.82 11.17 -4.56
C THR A 359 -17.87 10.09 -4.31
N VAL A 360 -17.80 8.98 -5.06
CA VAL A 360 -18.65 7.81 -4.84
C VAL A 360 -17.80 6.58 -4.56
N ASP A 361 -18.30 5.65 -3.74
CA ASP A 361 -17.64 4.37 -3.50
C ASP A 361 -18.66 3.23 -3.43
N ARG A 362 -18.29 2.03 -3.91
CA ARG A 362 -19.13 0.83 -3.82
C ARG A 362 -19.20 0.26 -2.41
N ASN A 363 -18.20 0.53 -1.57
CA ASN A 363 -18.15 0.05 -0.22
C ASN A 363 -19.19 0.78 0.67
N PRO A 364 -20.22 0.07 1.19
CA PRO A 364 -21.28 0.69 1.97
C PRO A 364 -20.80 1.30 3.29
N TYR A 365 -19.66 0.82 3.84
CA TYR A 365 -19.07 1.37 5.07
C TYR A 365 -18.47 2.76 4.88
N LYS A 366 -18.17 3.16 3.63
CA LYS A 366 -17.64 4.48 3.30
C LYS A 366 -18.74 5.47 2.92
N GLN A 367 -19.89 4.98 2.45
CA GLN A 367 -21.01 5.82 2.01
C GLN A 367 -21.63 6.59 3.19
N GLY A 368 -21.98 7.85 2.96
CA GLY A 368 -22.49 8.78 3.98
C GLY A 368 -21.40 9.33 4.91
N ARG A 369 -20.14 9.02 4.67
CA ARG A 369 -18.97 9.59 5.35
C ARG A 369 -18.28 10.63 4.49
N PHE A 370 -17.19 11.20 5.04
CA PHE A 370 -16.36 12.21 4.40
C PHE A 370 -14.91 11.76 4.34
N LEU A 371 -14.21 12.13 3.26
CA LEU A 371 -12.79 11.89 3.12
C LEU A 371 -12.00 12.66 4.19
N PRO A 372 -11.03 12.04 4.88
CA PRO A 372 -10.24 12.72 5.89
C PRO A 372 -9.43 13.88 5.28
N GLY A 373 -9.31 14.97 6.00
CA GLY A 373 -8.57 16.19 5.65
C GLY A 373 -9.21 17.07 4.58
N THR A 374 -9.88 16.49 3.60
CA THR A 374 -10.51 17.21 2.49
C THR A 374 -12.00 17.46 2.70
N HIS A 375 -12.64 16.67 3.54
CA HIS A 375 -14.06 16.68 3.87
C HIS A 375 -14.99 16.54 2.65
N ILE A 376 -14.49 15.91 1.57
CA ILE A 376 -15.29 15.61 0.39
C ILE A 376 -16.28 14.49 0.76
N PRO A 377 -17.60 14.66 0.53
CA PRO A 377 -18.61 13.66 0.86
C PRO A 377 -18.52 12.44 -0.04
N ILE A 378 -18.81 11.25 0.53
CA ILE A 378 -18.79 9.97 -0.17
C ILE A 378 -20.24 9.48 -0.34
N TYR A 379 -20.67 9.25 -1.59
CA TYR A 379 -22.01 8.77 -1.90
C TYR A 379 -22.00 7.39 -2.56
N HIS A 380 -23.20 6.82 -2.71
CA HIS A 380 -23.43 5.65 -3.54
C HIS A 380 -23.14 5.97 -5.04
N PRO A 381 -22.63 5.03 -5.85
CA PRO A 381 -22.29 5.25 -7.26
C PRO A 381 -23.43 5.81 -8.13
N ASP A 382 -24.68 5.55 -7.80
CA ASP A 382 -25.84 6.09 -8.53
C ASP A 382 -25.89 7.63 -8.55
N ARG A 383 -25.23 8.29 -7.58
CA ARG A 383 -25.12 9.74 -7.53
C ARG A 383 -24.57 10.34 -8.83
N ILE A 384 -23.66 9.63 -9.52
CA ILE A 384 -23.12 10.05 -10.82
C ILE A 384 -24.24 10.13 -11.90
N ARG A 385 -25.21 9.18 -11.88
CA ARG A 385 -26.36 9.20 -12.82
C ARG A 385 -27.30 10.38 -12.57
N GLU A 386 -27.49 10.72 -11.30
CA GLU A 386 -28.37 11.82 -10.88
C GLU A 386 -27.79 13.18 -11.28
N THR A 387 -26.50 13.41 -10.99
CA THR A 387 -25.84 14.72 -11.16
C THR A 387 -25.23 14.93 -12.54
N ARG A 388 -24.95 13.86 -13.30
CA ARG A 388 -24.39 13.89 -14.66
C ARG A 388 -23.17 14.80 -14.80
N PRO A 389 -22.09 14.57 -14.02
CA PRO A 389 -20.92 15.43 -14.04
C PRO A 389 -20.25 15.45 -15.43
N ASP A 390 -19.62 16.59 -15.80
CA ASP A 390 -18.81 16.71 -17.01
C ASP A 390 -17.58 15.81 -16.94
N TYR A 391 -16.96 15.68 -15.73
CA TYR A 391 -15.78 14.86 -15.50
C TYR A 391 -15.97 13.93 -14.31
N VAL A 392 -15.44 12.71 -14.43
CA VAL A 392 -15.30 11.75 -13.33
C VAL A 392 -13.82 11.48 -13.11
N LEU A 393 -13.26 11.98 -11.99
CA LEU A 393 -11.89 11.74 -11.57
C LEU A 393 -11.78 10.36 -10.92
N ILE A 394 -11.02 9.46 -11.56
CA ILE A 394 -10.81 8.09 -11.09
C ILE A 394 -9.68 8.09 -10.06
N LEU A 395 -10.02 7.99 -8.77
CA LEU A 395 -9.03 7.95 -7.69
C LEU A 395 -8.30 6.59 -7.60
N PRO A 396 -8.97 5.42 -7.73
CA PRO A 396 -8.27 4.15 -7.87
C PRO A 396 -7.85 3.91 -9.35
N TRP A 397 -6.94 4.73 -9.86
CA TRP A 397 -6.49 4.75 -11.26
C TRP A 397 -5.99 3.40 -11.77
N ASN A 398 -5.46 2.54 -10.89
CA ASN A 398 -5.04 1.18 -11.21
C ASN A 398 -6.22 0.25 -11.61
N LEU A 399 -7.46 0.66 -11.34
CA LEU A 399 -8.69 -0.03 -11.73
C LEU A 399 -9.44 0.73 -12.85
N LYS A 400 -8.77 1.65 -13.56
CA LYS A 400 -9.38 2.54 -14.55
C LYS A 400 -10.24 1.80 -15.58
N ASP A 401 -9.74 0.68 -16.11
CA ASP A 401 -10.42 -0.07 -17.17
C ASP A 401 -11.74 -0.69 -16.68
N GLU A 402 -11.73 -1.24 -15.47
CA GLU A 402 -12.93 -1.74 -14.80
C GLU A 402 -13.94 -0.61 -14.58
N ILE A 403 -13.50 0.52 -14.05
CA ILE A 403 -14.34 1.68 -13.72
C ILE A 403 -14.92 2.31 -14.98
N VAL A 404 -14.12 2.50 -16.03
CA VAL A 404 -14.56 3.02 -17.32
C VAL A 404 -15.65 2.14 -17.94
N ASN A 405 -15.49 0.81 -17.85
CA ASN A 405 -16.50 -0.14 -18.33
C ASN A 405 -17.81 -0.04 -17.52
N GLN A 406 -17.71 -0.01 -16.19
CA GLN A 406 -18.86 0.10 -15.28
C GLN A 406 -19.65 1.40 -15.48
N LEU A 407 -18.94 2.50 -15.70
CA LEU A 407 -19.51 3.83 -15.82
C LEU A 407 -19.62 4.31 -17.28
N SER A 408 -19.52 3.41 -18.28
CA SER A 408 -19.55 3.77 -19.70
C SER A 408 -20.74 4.63 -20.10
N TYR A 409 -21.83 4.56 -19.34
CA TYR A 409 -23.04 5.35 -19.50
C TYR A 409 -22.83 6.87 -19.35
N ILE A 410 -21.75 7.35 -18.68
CA ILE A 410 -21.52 8.80 -18.56
C ILE A 410 -21.33 9.47 -19.92
N ARG A 411 -20.87 8.72 -20.92
CA ARG A 411 -20.68 9.18 -22.29
C ARG A 411 -22.01 9.59 -22.97
N THR A 412 -23.16 9.10 -22.46
CA THR A 412 -24.48 9.43 -23.02
C THR A 412 -24.89 10.89 -22.84
N TRP A 413 -24.26 11.60 -21.87
CA TRP A 413 -24.43 13.05 -21.68
C TRP A 413 -23.16 13.85 -21.96
N GLY A 414 -22.14 13.24 -22.59
CA GLY A 414 -20.85 13.88 -22.88
C GLY A 414 -19.87 13.89 -21.72
N GLY A 415 -20.14 13.16 -20.63
CA GLY A 415 -19.24 12.99 -19.49
C GLY A 415 -17.96 12.24 -19.89
N ARG A 416 -16.84 12.63 -19.30
CA ARG A 416 -15.50 12.10 -19.58
C ARG A 416 -14.82 11.66 -18.31
N PHE A 417 -13.89 10.70 -18.41
CA PHE A 417 -13.08 10.27 -17.28
C PHE A 417 -11.76 11.05 -17.23
N VAL A 418 -11.24 11.21 -16.02
CA VAL A 418 -9.92 11.79 -15.76
C VAL A 418 -9.12 10.81 -14.93
N VAL A 419 -7.94 10.46 -15.41
CA VAL A 419 -6.98 9.58 -14.70
C VAL A 419 -5.80 10.44 -14.27
N PRO A 420 -5.45 10.50 -12.98
CA PRO A 420 -4.42 11.42 -12.48
C PRO A 420 -2.98 10.89 -12.58
N ILE A 421 -2.79 9.58 -12.65
CA ILE A 421 -1.50 8.88 -12.58
C ILE A 421 -1.44 7.79 -13.66
N PRO A 422 -0.29 7.61 -14.36
CA PRO A 422 1.02 8.28 -14.17
C PRO A 422 1.05 9.73 -14.67
N GLU A 423 0.15 10.12 -15.56
CA GLU A 423 -0.03 11.44 -16.14
C GLU A 423 -1.51 11.78 -16.20
N VAL A 424 -1.83 13.07 -16.07
CA VAL A 424 -3.24 13.51 -16.13
C VAL A 424 -3.79 13.30 -17.55
N ALA A 425 -4.67 12.33 -17.69
CA ALA A 425 -5.28 11.97 -18.97
C ALA A 425 -6.81 12.10 -18.90
N VAL A 426 -7.40 12.69 -19.94
CA VAL A 426 -8.87 12.74 -20.16
C VAL A 426 -9.21 11.71 -21.21
N ILE A 427 -10.11 10.74 -20.87
CA ILE A 427 -10.47 9.60 -21.72
C ILE A 427 -11.97 9.45 -21.92
#